data_6b7cd8aef9e63965ac6514edea674e80
#
_entry.id   6b7cd8aef9e63965ac6514edea674e80
#
_cell.length_a   1.000
_cell.length_b   1.000
_cell.length_c   1.000
_cell.angle_alpha   90.00
_cell.angle_beta   90.00
_cell.angle_gamma   90.00
#
_symmetry.space_group_name_H-M   'P 1'
#
loop_
_entity.id
_entity.type
_entity.pdbx_description
1 polymer ?
#
loop_
_entity_poly.entity_id
_entity_poly.type
_entity_poly.pdbx_seq_one_letter_code
_entity_poly.pdbx_strand_id
1 'polypeptide(L)'
;LKPVRIAPSILSADFAKLGEEVRAIDAAGADWIHIDVMDGHFVPNITIGPAIVKALRPHTTKPFDVHLMISPVDAYLDAFAEAGADTITVHPEAGPHIHRSLQHIKSLGKRAGVVLNPATPAKMLDYILEMVDLVLVMSVNPGFGGQSFIDSQLRKIAAIRKMIDASGRDIDLEVDGGIDARTAKLAIEAGADALVAGTATFRGGPDAYADNIRALRGA
;
A
#
# COMPACT_ATOMS: atom_id res chain seq x y z
N LEU A 1 6.39 -9.80 -17.44
CA LEU A 1 6.33 -8.88 -16.31
C LEU A 1 5.07 -8.04 -16.42
N LYS A 2 4.34 -7.87 -15.32
CA LYS A 2 3.20 -6.95 -15.27
C LYS A 2 3.71 -5.51 -15.45
N PRO A 3 2.92 -4.59 -16.03
CA PRO A 3 3.27 -3.17 -15.99
C PRO A 3 3.30 -2.70 -14.54
N VAL A 4 4.31 -1.89 -14.21
CA VAL A 4 4.49 -1.35 -12.86
C VAL A 4 3.37 -0.35 -12.56
N ARG A 5 2.69 -0.54 -11.43
CA ARG A 5 1.64 0.35 -10.92
C ARG A 5 2.22 1.34 -9.93
N ILE A 6 1.74 2.56 -9.99
CA ILE A 6 2.08 3.61 -9.02
C ILE A 6 0.83 3.91 -8.19
N ALA A 7 0.99 3.79 -6.88
CA ALA A 7 -0.02 4.04 -5.86
C ALA A 7 0.42 5.26 -5.01
N PRO A 8 0.09 6.50 -5.39
CA PRO A 8 0.40 7.66 -4.57
C PRO A 8 -0.22 7.55 -3.17
N SER A 9 0.61 7.66 -2.12
CA SER A 9 0.11 7.73 -0.75
C SER A 9 -0.36 9.13 -0.42
N ILE A 10 -1.66 9.29 -0.17
CA ILE A 10 -2.25 10.58 0.21
C ILE A 10 -1.81 11.07 1.59
N LEU A 11 -1.05 10.27 2.35
CA LEU A 11 -0.38 10.73 3.56
C LEU A 11 0.53 11.94 3.31
N SER A 12 1.05 12.08 2.08
CA SER A 12 1.91 13.20 1.67
C SER A 12 1.17 14.34 0.97
N ALA A 13 -0.15 14.22 0.81
CA ALA A 13 -1.00 15.24 0.20
C ALA A 13 -1.34 16.39 1.17
N ASP A 14 -1.89 17.48 0.66
CA ASP A 14 -2.49 18.53 1.49
C ASP A 14 -3.83 18.03 2.05
N PHE A 15 -3.87 17.71 3.35
CA PHE A 15 -5.06 17.19 4.02
C PHE A 15 -6.24 18.17 4.02
N ALA A 16 -5.98 19.48 3.89
CA ALA A 16 -7.05 20.46 3.75
C ALA A 16 -7.77 20.41 2.40
N LYS A 17 -7.17 19.69 1.41
CA LYS A 17 -7.65 19.62 0.02
C LYS A 17 -7.67 18.19 -0.53
N LEU A 18 -7.78 17.17 0.33
CA LEU A 18 -7.63 15.74 -0.07
C LEU A 18 -8.46 15.37 -1.30
N GLY A 19 -9.70 15.87 -1.42
CA GLY A 19 -10.53 15.58 -2.60
C GLY A 19 -9.98 16.17 -3.90
N GLU A 20 -9.34 17.36 -3.85
CA GLU A 20 -8.66 17.97 -4.99
C GLU A 20 -7.38 17.21 -5.34
N GLU A 21 -6.61 16.84 -4.33
CA GLU A 21 -5.37 16.06 -4.46
C GLU A 21 -5.64 14.69 -5.10
N VAL A 22 -6.69 13.98 -4.65
CA VAL A 22 -7.09 12.69 -5.24
C VAL A 22 -7.46 12.85 -6.70
N ARG A 23 -8.21 13.89 -7.09
CA ARG A 23 -8.51 14.15 -8.51
C ARG A 23 -7.25 14.47 -9.31
N ALA A 24 -6.33 15.25 -8.73
CA ALA A 24 -5.10 15.63 -9.40
C ALA A 24 -4.16 14.43 -9.67
N ILE A 25 -3.97 13.53 -8.69
CA ILE A 25 -3.14 12.34 -8.90
C ILE A 25 -3.82 11.32 -9.83
N ASP A 26 -5.15 11.21 -9.82
CA ASP A 26 -5.90 10.39 -10.80
C ASP A 26 -5.65 10.90 -12.22
N ALA A 27 -5.84 12.20 -12.45
CA ALA A 27 -5.57 12.84 -13.75
C ALA A 27 -4.10 12.74 -14.17
N ALA A 28 -3.17 12.72 -13.22
CA ALA A 28 -1.73 12.56 -13.45
C ALA A 28 -1.33 11.12 -13.82
N GLY A 29 -2.24 10.15 -13.75
CA GLY A 29 -2.01 8.77 -14.18
C GLY A 29 -1.63 7.82 -13.08
N ALA A 30 -2.04 8.07 -11.82
CA ALA A 30 -2.01 7.07 -10.75
C ALA A 30 -2.80 5.82 -11.14
N ASP A 31 -2.33 4.65 -10.72
CA ASP A 31 -3.04 3.39 -10.94
C ASP A 31 -3.98 3.08 -9.78
N TRP A 32 -3.54 3.31 -8.55
CA TRP A 32 -4.29 3.17 -7.31
C TRP A 32 -4.16 4.43 -6.46
N ILE A 33 -5.01 4.58 -5.46
CA ILE A 33 -4.88 5.60 -4.41
C ILE A 33 -4.54 4.86 -3.13
N HIS A 34 -3.33 5.07 -2.61
CA HIS A 34 -2.89 4.44 -1.37
C HIS A 34 -3.28 5.30 -0.16
N ILE A 35 -3.89 4.66 0.83
CA ILE A 35 -4.47 5.30 2.02
C ILE A 35 -3.88 4.68 3.27
N ASP A 36 -2.96 5.40 3.92
CA ASP A 36 -2.32 5.00 5.16
C ASP A 36 -3.18 5.33 6.38
N VAL A 37 -3.74 4.32 7.02
CA VAL A 37 -4.59 4.44 8.21
C VAL A 37 -3.78 4.11 9.45
N MET A 38 -3.70 5.07 10.38
CA MET A 38 -2.90 4.97 11.60
C MET A 38 -3.72 5.39 12.82
N ASP A 39 -3.58 4.67 13.95
CA ASP A 39 -4.41 4.82 15.14
C ASP A 39 -3.69 5.41 16.36
N GLY A 40 -2.38 5.69 16.27
CA GLY A 40 -1.58 6.14 17.40
C GLY A 40 -1.25 5.04 18.42
N HIS A 41 -1.64 3.78 18.12
CA HIS A 41 -1.37 2.62 18.96
C HIS A 41 -0.45 1.61 18.26
N PHE A 42 -0.83 1.14 17.07
CA PHE A 42 0.03 0.27 16.25
C PHE A 42 1.28 1.00 15.77
N VAL A 43 1.12 2.27 15.40
CA VAL A 43 2.20 3.20 15.05
C VAL A 43 2.02 4.52 15.80
N PRO A 44 3.11 5.29 16.06
CA PRO A 44 3.06 6.52 16.85
C PRO A 44 2.58 7.75 16.03
N ASN A 45 1.53 7.58 15.25
CA ASN A 45 0.89 8.61 14.42
C ASN A 45 -0.60 8.31 14.28
N ILE A 46 -1.41 9.35 14.05
CA ILE A 46 -2.86 9.25 13.78
C ILE A 46 -3.13 9.94 12.46
N THR A 47 -3.89 9.30 11.54
CA THR A 47 -4.10 9.86 10.20
C THR A 47 -5.57 9.90 9.81
N ILE A 48 -6.10 8.86 9.20
CA ILE A 48 -7.37 8.83 8.47
C ILE A 48 -8.24 7.69 9.03
N GLY A 49 -9.54 7.94 9.11
CA GLY A 49 -10.53 6.92 9.45
C GLY A 49 -11.52 6.65 8.30
N PRO A 50 -12.46 5.71 8.48
CA PRO A 50 -13.43 5.30 7.45
C PRO A 50 -14.26 6.47 6.89
N ALA A 51 -14.57 7.49 7.70
CA ALA A 51 -15.32 8.66 7.26
C ALA A 51 -14.60 9.45 6.17
N ILE A 52 -13.28 9.58 6.26
CA ILE A 52 -12.47 10.27 5.25
C ILE A 52 -12.38 9.40 3.98
N VAL A 53 -12.14 8.11 4.10
CA VAL A 53 -12.13 7.16 2.95
C VAL A 53 -13.45 7.28 2.19
N LYS A 54 -14.58 7.24 2.88
CA LYS A 54 -15.92 7.40 2.30
C LYS A 54 -16.10 8.75 1.61
N ALA A 55 -15.62 9.84 2.22
CA ALA A 55 -15.69 11.18 1.64
C ALA A 55 -14.85 11.32 0.36
N LEU A 56 -13.73 10.58 0.27
CA LEU A 56 -12.85 10.60 -0.90
C LEU A 56 -13.37 9.74 -2.07
N ARG A 57 -14.21 8.74 -1.81
CA ARG A 57 -14.66 7.80 -2.84
C ARG A 57 -15.28 8.45 -4.09
N PRO A 58 -16.11 9.51 -4.00
CA PRO A 58 -16.67 10.17 -5.18
C PRO A 58 -15.66 10.96 -6.04
N HIS A 59 -14.43 11.15 -5.57
CA HIS A 59 -13.42 11.97 -6.26
C HIS A 59 -12.60 11.21 -7.31
N THR A 60 -12.70 9.88 -7.37
CA THR A 60 -11.99 9.04 -8.34
C THR A 60 -12.70 7.70 -8.53
N THR A 61 -12.49 7.06 -9.68
CA THR A 61 -12.87 5.67 -9.93
C THR A 61 -11.69 4.70 -9.73
N LYS A 62 -10.49 5.21 -9.44
CA LYS A 62 -9.31 4.38 -9.19
C LYS A 62 -9.51 3.52 -7.95
N PRO A 63 -8.94 2.31 -7.91
CA PRO A 63 -8.98 1.47 -6.72
C PRO A 63 -8.37 2.17 -5.50
N PHE A 64 -9.05 2.06 -4.36
CA PHE A 64 -8.51 2.44 -3.06
C PHE A 64 -7.77 1.25 -2.46
N ASP A 65 -6.47 1.40 -2.29
CA ASP A 65 -5.61 0.49 -1.57
C ASP A 65 -5.42 1.00 -0.14
N VAL A 66 -6.14 0.37 0.80
CA VAL A 66 -6.25 0.85 2.19
C VAL A 66 -5.35 0.02 3.08
N HIS A 67 -4.28 0.65 3.56
CA HIS A 67 -3.26 0.06 4.43
C HIS A 67 -3.58 0.35 5.90
N LEU A 68 -3.93 -0.69 6.65
CA LEU A 68 -4.37 -0.58 8.04
C LEU A 68 -3.20 -0.81 9.03
N MET A 69 -2.64 0.28 9.53
CA MET A 69 -1.68 0.30 10.64
C MET A 69 -2.42 0.59 11.96
N ILE A 70 -3.35 -0.28 12.31
CA ILE A 70 -4.23 -0.15 13.48
C ILE A 70 -4.32 -1.47 14.24
N SER A 71 -4.52 -1.42 15.55
CA SER A 71 -4.67 -2.60 16.41
C SER A 71 -5.70 -2.36 17.53
N PRO A 72 -6.68 -3.27 17.71
CA PRO A 72 -6.95 -4.48 16.93
C PRO A 72 -7.60 -4.17 15.56
N VAL A 73 -7.13 -4.80 14.49
CA VAL A 73 -7.57 -4.48 13.12
C VAL A 73 -8.97 -5.03 12.79
N ASP A 74 -9.32 -6.22 13.29
CA ASP A 74 -10.55 -6.92 12.92
C ASP A 74 -11.83 -6.11 13.19
N ALA A 75 -11.82 -5.26 14.21
CA ALA A 75 -12.97 -4.42 14.56
C ALA A 75 -13.36 -3.37 13.51
N TYR A 76 -12.48 -3.10 12.55
CA TYR A 76 -12.64 -1.99 11.58
C TYR A 76 -12.76 -2.44 10.13
N LEU A 77 -12.57 -3.74 9.83
CA LEU A 77 -12.56 -4.26 8.46
C LEU A 77 -13.87 -3.95 7.70
N ASP A 78 -15.02 -4.18 8.35
CA ASP A 78 -16.33 -3.86 7.76
C ASP A 78 -16.45 -2.37 7.42
N ALA A 79 -16.07 -1.50 8.36
CA ALA A 79 -16.19 -0.06 8.20
C ALA A 79 -15.34 0.47 7.03
N PHE A 80 -14.12 -0.04 6.82
CA PHE A 80 -13.30 0.35 5.68
C PHE A 80 -13.80 -0.24 4.36
N ALA A 81 -14.33 -1.47 4.37
CA ALA A 81 -14.95 -2.08 3.20
C ALA A 81 -16.18 -1.29 2.74
N GLU A 82 -17.05 -0.88 3.68
CA GLU A 82 -18.24 -0.04 3.41
C GLU A 82 -17.87 1.38 3.00
N ALA A 83 -16.75 1.91 3.49
CA ALA A 83 -16.25 3.23 3.11
C ALA A 83 -15.76 3.29 1.66
N GLY A 84 -15.56 2.13 1.00
CA GLY A 84 -15.18 2.06 -0.41
C GLY A 84 -13.76 1.60 -0.67
N ALA A 85 -13.09 0.94 0.29
CA ALA A 85 -11.84 0.25 0.04
C ALA A 85 -12.04 -0.83 -1.04
N ASP A 86 -11.12 -0.96 -1.98
CA ASP A 86 -11.08 -2.03 -2.98
C ASP A 86 -10.11 -3.14 -2.56
N THR A 87 -8.95 -2.74 -2.02
CA THR A 87 -7.99 -3.61 -1.36
C THR A 87 -7.84 -3.18 0.10
N ILE A 88 -7.79 -4.14 1.02
CA ILE A 88 -7.49 -3.90 2.43
C ILE A 88 -6.26 -4.71 2.79
N THR A 89 -5.20 -4.02 3.25
CA THR A 89 -3.95 -4.64 3.66
C THR A 89 -3.78 -4.55 5.17
N VAL A 90 -3.38 -5.66 5.79
CA VAL A 90 -3.28 -5.80 7.24
C VAL A 90 -1.95 -6.43 7.65
N HIS A 91 -1.42 -6.01 8.79
CA HIS A 91 -0.20 -6.56 9.37
C HIS A 91 -0.48 -7.82 10.18
N PRO A 92 0.36 -8.86 10.12
CA PRO A 92 0.27 -10.01 11.01
C PRO A 92 0.32 -9.64 12.50
N GLU A 93 1.01 -8.53 12.81
CA GLU A 93 1.19 -8.01 14.17
C GLU A 93 -0.05 -7.25 14.70
N ALA A 94 -1.01 -6.91 13.83
CA ALA A 94 -2.19 -6.11 14.19
C ALA A 94 -3.30 -6.91 14.90
N GLY A 95 -3.13 -8.23 15.01
CA GLY A 95 -4.07 -9.10 15.69
C GLY A 95 -3.56 -10.55 15.76
N PRO A 96 -4.14 -11.39 16.63
CA PRO A 96 -3.64 -12.74 16.88
C PRO A 96 -3.95 -13.74 15.74
N HIS A 97 -4.84 -13.40 14.81
CA HIS A 97 -5.39 -14.37 13.85
C HIS A 97 -5.42 -13.82 12.42
N ILE A 98 -4.25 -13.54 11.85
CA ILE A 98 -4.12 -12.98 10.47
C ILE A 98 -4.92 -13.79 9.42
N HIS A 99 -4.91 -15.13 9.50
CA HIS A 99 -5.65 -15.97 8.58
C HIS A 99 -7.16 -15.64 8.59
N ARG A 100 -7.75 -15.47 9.78
CA ARG A 100 -9.17 -15.11 9.94
C ARG A 100 -9.45 -13.69 9.41
N SER A 101 -8.56 -12.74 9.66
CA SER A 101 -8.69 -11.37 9.14
C SER A 101 -8.72 -11.35 7.62
N LEU A 102 -7.82 -12.10 6.95
CA LEU A 102 -7.80 -12.24 5.49
C LEU A 102 -9.09 -12.90 4.96
N GLN A 103 -9.57 -13.96 5.61
CA GLN A 103 -10.87 -14.58 5.25
C GLN A 103 -12.02 -13.58 5.37
N HIS A 104 -12.03 -12.77 6.42
CA HIS A 104 -13.07 -11.76 6.61
C HIS A 104 -13.04 -10.70 5.50
N ILE A 105 -11.87 -10.15 5.17
CA ILE A 105 -11.72 -9.21 4.05
C ILE A 105 -12.27 -9.81 2.75
N LYS A 106 -11.92 -11.07 2.44
CA LYS A 106 -12.44 -11.77 1.25
C LYS A 106 -13.97 -11.94 1.30
N SER A 107 -14.54 -12.23 2.47
CA SER A 107 -16.00 -12.38 2.63
C SER A 107 -16.76 -11.07 2.40
N LEU A 108 -16.11 -9.92 2.58
CA LEU A 108 -16.63 -8.59 2.27
C LEU A 108 -16.54 -8.25 0.77
N GLY A 109 -16.06 -9.19 -0.07
CA GLY A 109 -15.88 -8.98 -1.51
C GLY A 109 -14.69 -8.07 -1.86
N LYS A 110 -13.74 -7.89 -0.93
CA LYS A 110 -12.55 -7.04 -1.12
C LYS A 110 -11.31 -7.88 -1.43
N ARG A 111 -10.33 -7.25 -2.11
CA ARG A 111 -9.01 -7.84 -2.25
C ARG A 111 -8.31 -7.82 -0.90
N ALA A 112 -7.77 -8.97 -0.50
CA ALA A 112 -7.07 -9.11 0.77
C ALA A 112 -5.55 -9.01 0.57
N GLY A 113 -4.91 -8.15 1.34
CA GLY A 113 -3.46 -8.01 1.34
C GLY A 113 -2.84 -8.23 2.71
N VAL A 114 -1.60 -8.71 2.72
CA VAL A 114 -0.79 -8.85 3.94
C VAL A 114 0.42 -7.95 3.86
N VAL A 115 0.73 -7.27 4.96
CA VAL A 115 1.84 -6.31 5.06
C VAL A 115 2.95 -6.89 5.94
N LEU A 116 4.17 -6.91 5.43
CA LEU A 116 5.34 -7.37 6.19
C LEU A 116 6.20 -6.19 6.62
N ASN A 117 6.31 -5.98 7.93
CA ASN A 117 7.23 -5.02 8.53
C ASN A 117 8.70 -5.35 8.20
N PRO A 118 9.64 -4.40 8.33
CA PRO A 118 11.06 -4.67 8.00
C PRO A 118 11.64 -5.90 8.69
N ALA A 119 11.27 -6.19 9.93
CA ALA A 119 11.74 -7.35 10.68
C ALA A 119 10.91 -8.63 10.44
N THR A 120 9.73 -8.54 9.84
CA THR A 120 8.85 -9.69 9.62
C THR A 120 9.36 -10.54 8.46
N PRO A 121 9.62 -11.84 8.67
CA PRO A 121 10.22 -12.69 7.65
C PRO A 121 9.22 -13.07 6.55
N ALA A 122 9.71 -13.28 5.31
CA ALA A 122 8.90 -13.75 4.20
C ALA A 122 8.19 -15.10 4.47
N LYS A 123 8.74 -15.95 5.33
CA LYS A 123 8.12 -17.21 5.78
C LYS A 123 6.75 -17.05 6.44
N MET A 124 6.39 -15.85 6.89
CA MET A 124 5.04 -15.55 7.36
C MET A 124 3.98 -15.90 6.32
N LEU A 125 4.35 -15.87 5.04
CA LEU A 125 3.46 -16.17 3.91
C LEU A 125 3.18 -17.65 3.68
N ASP A 126 3.98 -18.58 4.23
CA ASP A 126 3.93 -20.01 3.90
C ASP A 126 2.54 -20.64 4.01
N TYR A 127 1.70 -20.16 4.94
CA TYR A 127 0.35 -20.69 5.19
C TYR A 127 -0.79 -19.72 4.85
N ILE A 128 -0.48 -18.56 4.26
CA ILE A 128 -1.50 -17.55 3.92
C ILE A 128 -1.38 -17.04 2.48
N LEU A 129 -0.32 -17.41 1.75
CA LEU A 129 -0.09 -16.91 0.38
C LEU A 129 -1.24 -17.23 -0.57
N GLU A 130 -1.91 -18.38 -0.37
CA GLU A 130 -3.05 -18.79 -1.19
C GLU A 130 -4.32 -17.93 -0.97
N MET A 131 -4.34 -17.12 0.10
CA MET A 131 -5.50 -16.32 0.48
C MET A 131 -5.38 -14.86 0.07
N VAL A 132 -4.17 -14.40 -0.25
CA VAL A 132 -3.91 -12.98 -0.52
C VAL A 132 -3.94 -12.67 -2.02
N ASP A 133 -4.36 -11.47 -2.33
CA ASP A 133 -4.34 -10.89 -3.67
C ASP A 133 -3.18 -9.87 -3.80
N LEU A 134 -2.56 -9.50 -2.66
CA LEU A 134 -1.47 -8.54 -2.58
C LEU A 134 -0.56 -8.84 -1.39
N VAL A 135 0.75 -8.73 -1.60
CA VAL A 135 1.75 -8.70 -0.51
C VAL A 135 2.44 -7.35 -0.55
N LEU A 136 2.34 -6.60 0.55
CA LEU A 136 3.01 -5.32 0.73
C LEU A 136 4.27 -5.50 1.59
N VAL A 137 5.41 -5.08 1.09
CA VAL A 137 6.68 -5.05 1.83
C VAL A 137 6.97 -3.63 2.29
N MET A 138 7.03 -3.44 3.61
CA MET A 138 7.49 -2.18 4.19
C MET A 138 9.00 -2.06 4.03
N SER A 139 9.44 -1.05 3.30
CA SER A 139 10.85 -0.68 3.15
C SER A 139 11.30 0.47 4.06
N VAL A 140 10.44 0.83 5.01
CA VAL A 140 10.70 1.71 6.16
C VAL A 140 9.96 1.16 7.37
N ASN A 141 10.23 1.66 8.57
CA ASN A 141 9.36 1.38 9.71
C ASN A 141 8.05 2.18 9.54
N PRO A 142 6.86 1.53 9.63
CA PRO A 142 5.59 2.22 9.44
C PRO A 142 5.36 3.32 10.47
N GLY A 143 4.59 4.37 10.07
CA GLY A 143 4.18 5.46 10.95
C GLY A 143 4.39 6.87 10.39
N PHE A 144 5.39 7.10 9.55
CA PHE A 144 5.68 8.42 8.97
C PHE A 144 6.13 8.33 7.52
N GLY A 145 5.75 9.33 6.73
CA GLY A 145 6.29 9.53 5.38
C GLY A 145 7.71 10.12 5.38
N GLY A 146 8.36 10.12 4.21
CA GLY A 146 9.65 10.80 3.99
C GLY A 146 10.87 10.10 4.60
N GLN A 147 10.76 8.83 4.99
CA GLN A 147 11.86 8.03 5.53
C GLN A 147 12.77 7.48 4.43
N SER A 148 14.01 7.14 4.79
CA SER A 148 14.97 6.51 3.89
C SER A 148 14.66 5.03 3.69
N PHE A 149 14.76 4.57 2.45
CA PHE A 149 14.58 3.17 2.05
C PHE A 149 15.57 2.25 2.77
N ILE A 150 15.10 1.13 3.30
CA ILE A 150 15.91 0.10 3.96
C ILE A 150 16.37 -0.91 2.92
N ASP A 151 17.59 -0.79 2.41
CA ASP A 151 18.14 -1.60 1.31
C ASP A 151 18.07 -3.12 1.55
N SER A 152 18.11 -3.57 2.81
CA SER A 152 18.00 -5.00 3.13
C SER A 152 16.65 -5.61 2.71
N GLN A 153 15.62 -4.79 2.50
CA GLN A 153 14.30 -5.24 2.06
C GLN A 153 14.29 -5.72 0.60
N LEU A 154 15.24 -5.29 -0.23
CA LEU A 154 15.39 -5.79 -1.60
C LEU A 154 15.52 -7.32 -1.65
N ARG A 155 16.23 -7.92 -0.68
CA ARG A 155 16.33 -9.39 -0.59
C ARG A 155 14.99 -10.04 -0.22
N LYS A 156 14.19 -9.39 0.64
CA LYS A 156 12.85 -9.87 1.00
C LYS A 156 11.90 -9.79 -0.20
N ILE A 157 11.90 -8.67 -0.93
CA ILE A 157 11.11 -8.48 -2.16
C ILE A 157 11.42 -9.59 -3.16
N ALA A 158 12.71 -9.86 -3.44
CA ALA A 158 13.13 -10.91 -4.36
C ALA A 158 12.73 -12.32 -3.88
N ALA A 159 12.77 -12.58 -2.56
CA ALA A 159 12.33 -13.86 -2.00
C ALA A 159 10.82 -14.05 -2.16
N ILE A 160 10.02 -13.01 -1.88
CA ILE A 160 8.57 -13.04 -2.01
C ILE A 160 8.17 -13.18 -3.48
N ARG A 161 8.84 -12.47 -4.41
CA ARG A 161 8.60 -12.63 -5.85
C ARG A 161 8.75 -14.10 -6.28
N LYS A 162 9.79 -14.78 -5.83
CA LYS A 162 9.98 -16.21 -6.10
C LYS A 162 8.86 -17.08 -5.52
N MET A 163 8.36 -16.76 -4.32
CA MET A 163 7.25 -17.49 -3.72
C MET A 163 5.95 -17.30 -4.53
N ILE A 164 5.67 -16.08 -4.96
CA ILE A 164 4.50 -15.77 -5.79
C ILE A 164 4.60 -16.50 -7.14
N ASP A 165 5.74 -16.42 -7.81
CA ASP A 165 5.95 -17.09 -9.12
C ASP A 165 5.80 -18.61 -9.00
N ALA A 166 6.36 -19.20 -7.93
CA ALA A 166 6.24 -20.63 -7.67
C ALA A 166 4.80 -21.07 -7.36
N SER A 167 3.97 -20.19 -6.80
CA SER A 167 2.57 -20.46 -6.50
C SER A 167 1.67 -20.51 -7.74
N GLY A 168 2.10 -19.92 -8.85
CA GLY A 168 1.31 -19.76 -10.08
C GLY A 168 0.08 -18.83 -9.93
N ARG A 169 -0.02 -18.10 -8.82
CA ARG A 169 -1.15 -17.21 -8.51
C ARG A 169 -0.90 -15.79 -8.99
N ASP A 170 -1.98 -15.08 -9.29
CA ASP A 170 -1.94 -13.66 -9.65
C ASP A 170 -1.99 -12.81 -8.38
N ILE A 171 -0.83 -12.62 -7.74
CA ILE A 171 -0.65 -11.82 -6.53
C ILE A 171 0.22 -10.63 -6.88
N ASP A 172 -0.20 -9.43 -6.47
CA ASP A 172 0.59 -8.21 -6.64
C ASP A 172 1.65 -8.11 -5.53
N LEU A 173 2.86 -7.73 -5.89
CA LEU A 173 3.95 -7.47 -4.94
C LEU A 173 4.20 -5.97 -4.87
N GLU A 174 3.77 -5.38 -3.78
CA GLU A 174 3.83 -3.95 -3.53
C GLU A 174 4.96 -3.60 -2.55
N VAL A 175 5.53 -2.41 -2.70
CA VAL A 175 6.59 -1.90 -1.83
C VAL A 175 6.23 -0.49 -1.38
N ASP A 176 6.28 -0.27 -0.06
CA ASP A 176 6.01 1.03 0.55
C ASP A 176 7.16 1.47 1.47
N GLY A 177 7.61 2.70 1.23
CA GLY A 177 8.58 3.38 2.07
C GLY A 177 9.85 3.81 1.35
N GLY A 178 10.12 5.12 1.36
CA GLY A 178 11.34 5.69 0.77
C GLY A 178 11.44 5.50 -0.75
N ILE A 179 10.30 5.38 -1.44
CA ILE A 179 10.25 5.23 -2.89
C ILE A 179 10.49 6.59 -3.57
N ASP A 180 11.56 6.65 -4.35
CA ASP A 180 11.93 7.70 -5.29
C ASP A 180 12.36 7.06 -6.63
N ALA A 181 12.75 7.85 -7.64
CA ALA A 181 13.14 7.31 -8.96
C ALA A 181 14.29 6.29 -8.89
N ARG A 182 15.22 6.43 -7.93
CA ARG A 182 16.35 5.50 -7.74
C ARG A 182 15.88 4.20 -7.06
N THR A 183 15.16 4.32 -5.96
CA THR A 183 14.71 3.16 -5.17
C THR A 183 13.57 2.41 -5.86
N ALA A 184 12.74 3.10 -6.65
CA ALA A 184 11.73 2.49 -7.51
C ALA A 184 12.38 1.47 -8.48
N LYS A 185 13.46 1.87 -9.17
CA LYS A 185 14.19 0.98 -10.06
C LYS A 185 14.71 -0.26 -9.33
N LEU A 186 15.30 -0.09 -8.15
CA LEU A 186 15.80 -1.21 -7.35
C LEU A 186 14.67 -2.16 -6.90
N ALA A 187 13.54 -1.62 -6.47
CA ALA A 187 12.39 -2.41 -6.07
C ALA A 187 11.79 -3.21 -7.25
N ILE A 188 11.67 -2.58 -8.43
CA ILE A 188 11.20 -3.23 -9.65
C ILE A 188 12.17 -4.36 -10.08
N GLU A 189 13.47 -4.09 -10.08
CA GLU A 189 14.49 -5.10 -10.38
C GLU A 189 14.45 -6.29 -9.39
N ALA A 190 14.10 -6.02 -8.13
CA ALA A 190 13.89 -7.06 -7.13
C ALA A 190 12.56 -7.83 -7.30
N GLY A 191 11.65 -7.37 -8.14
CA GLY A 191 10.41 -8.06 -8.50
C GLY A 191 9.12 -7.40 -8.05
N ALA A 192 9.15 -6.16 -7.56
CA ALA A 192 7.94 -5.40 -7.26
C ALA A 192 7.17 -5.07 -8.55
N ASP A 193 5.84 -5.13 -8.50
CA ASP A 193 4.94 -4.73 -9.58
C ASP A 193 3.98 -3.59 -9.18
N ALA A 194 4.03 -3.15 -7.91
CA ALA A 194 3.35 -1.96 -7.42
C ALA A 194 4.25 -1.16 -6.47
N LEU A 195 4.20 0.16 -6.53
CA LEU A 195 5.03 1.05 -5.73
C LEU A 195 4.17 2.12 -5.06
N VAL A 196 4.26 2.19 -3.73
CA VAL A 196 3.66 3.29 -2.97
C VAL A 196 4.65 4.44 -2.89
N ALA A 197 4.25 5.60 -3.36
CA ALA A 197 5.09 6.78 -3.38
C ALA A 197 4.34 8.00 -2.81
N GLY A 198 4.78 8.48 -1.65
CA GLY A 198 4.25 9.68 -1.03
C GLY A 198 4.98 10.94 -1.52
N THR A 199 6.00 11.37 -0.79
CA THR A 199 6.75 12.60 -1.04
C THR A 199 7.25 12.74 -2.49
N ALA A 200 7.68 11.63 -3.11
CA ALA A 200 8.17 11.66 -4.49
C ALA A 200 7.07 12.01 -5.49
N THR A 201 5.82 11.59 -5.23
CA THR A 201 4.68 11.96 -6.10
C THR A 201 4.22 13.40 -5.87
N PHE A 202 4.07 13.82 -4.62
CA PHE A 202 3.44 15.12 -4.27
C PHE A 202 4.41 16.31 -4.33
N ARG A 203 5.70 16.07 -4.54
CA ARG A 203 6.71 17.15 -4.64
C ARG A 203 6.40 18.08 -5.82
N GLY A 204 6.42 19.39 -5.56
CA GLY A 204 6.21 20.42 -6.56
C GLY A 204 4.75 20.74 -6.88
N GLY A 205 3.81 20.08 -6.22
CA GLY A 205 2.38 20.30 -6.39
C GLY A 205 1.77 19.66 -7.64
N PRO A 206 0.46 19.93 -7.91
CA PRO A 206 -0.30 19.24 -8.95
C PRO A 206 0.29 19.28 -10.35
N ASP A 207 0.95 20.37 -10.73
CA ASP A 207 1.55 20.54 -12.05
C ASP A 207 2.73 19.56 -12.28
N ALA A 208 3.36 19.06 -11.20
CA ALA A 208 4.49 18.13 -11.28
C ALA A 208 4.08 16.65 -11.14
N TYR A 209 2.85 16.33 -10.73
CA TYR A 209 2.45 14.96 -10.39
C TYR A 209 2.61 13.97 -11.55
N ALA A 210 2.25 14.37 -12.77
CA ALA A 210 2.36 13.50 -13.95
C ALA A 210 3.81 13.14 -14.27
N ASP A 211 4.73 14.11 -14.18
CA ASP A 211 6.15 13.87 -14.41
C ASP A 211 6.77 13.04 -13.29
N ASN A 212 6.37 13.29 -12.04
CA ASN A 212 6.81 12.51 -10.89
C ASN A 212 6.38 11.04 -11.02
N ILE A 213 5.11 10.78 -11.35
CA ILE A 213 4.59 9.41 -11.56
C ILE A 213 5.32 8.71 -12.72
N ARG A 214 5.58 9.42 -13.81
CA ARG A 214 6.33 8.88 -14.96
C ARG A 214 7.75 8.48 -14.55
N ALA A 215 8.46 9.36 -13.83
CA ALA A 215 9.81 9.07 -13.34
C ALA A 215 9.87 7.84 -12.42
N LEU A 216 8.83 7.59 -11.60
CA LEU A 216 8.73 6.41 -10.74
C LEU A 216 8.52 5.11 -11.54
N ARG A 217 7.91 5.16 -12.71
CA ARG A 217 7.75 4.00 -13.60
C ARG A 217 9.03 3.64 -14.36
N GLY A 218 10.05 4.48 -14.31
CA GLY A 218 11.30 4.29 -15.04
C GLY A 218 11.22 4.70 -16.51
N ALA A 219 10.30 5.61 -16.84
CA ALA A 219 10.10 6.18 -18.18
C ALA A 219 10.65 7.60 -18.27
#